data_1c70ed577c4f30f7d0f42c4d5ccd4481
#
_entry.id   1c70ed577c4f30f7d0f42c4d5ccd4481
#
_cell.length_a   1.000
_cell.length_b   1.000
_cell.length_c   1.000
_cell.angle_alpha   90.00
_cell.angle_beta   90.00
_cell.angle_gamma   90.00
#
_symmetry.space_group_name_H-M   'P 1'
#
loop_
_entity.id
_entity.type
_entity.pdbx_description
1 polymer ?
#
loop_
_entity_poly.entity_id
_entity_poly.type
_entity_poly.pdbx_seq_one_letter_code
_entity_poly.pdbx_strand_id
1 'polypeptide(L)'
;MAYTATVIPVMIASPGDVAEERQVIREMIHEWNDINSARSKVMLTPIGWETHTSPELGVRPQKLINQRLLVDCDLLIGVFWTRLGSPTGNEASGTVEEIHRHLNAGKPAMIYFSSKPVAPESLDREQYESLKLFKTECMQKGLIESFNDLSDFKDKVRRQLSIIISSSPYLSSLISTINNSPDANTSQSLPESNLSADALSLLKLACVDDSGTIYVIRHLADIPQLI
;
A
#
# COMPACT_ATOMS: atom_id res chain seq x y z
N MET A 1 23.98 -7.64 -7.74
CA MET A 1 24.57 -7.57 -6.36
C MET A 1 23.43 -7.41 -5.39
N ALA A 2 23.31 -8.25 -4.38
CA ALA A 2 22.25 -8.16 -3.38
C ALA A 2 22.38 -6.86 -2.54
N TYR A 3 21.25 -6.32 -2.07
CA TYR A 3 21.21 -5.11 -1.23
C TYR A 3 20.03 -5.19 -0.27
N THR A 4 20.15 -4.50 0.86
CA THR A 4 19.04 -4.31 1.82
C THR A 4 18.24 -3.07 1.42
N ALA A 5 16.91 -3.15 1.55
CA ALA A 5 16.01 -2.04 1.27
C ALA A 5 14.92 -1.93 2.33
N THR A 6 14.47 -0.69 2.59
CA THR A 6 13.26 -0.42 3.37
C THR A 6 12.05 -0.71 2.52
N VAL A 7 11.18 -1.60 2.96
CA VAL A 7 9.93 -1.91 2.26
C VAL A 7 8.83 -0.97 2.76
N ILE A 8 8.18 -0.25 1.85
CA ILE A 8 7.04 0.64 2.10
C ILE A 8 5.79 0.01 1.50
N PRO A 9 4.87 -0.50 2.31
CA PRO A 9 3.58 -1.00 1.84
C PRO A 9 2.68 0.14 1.35
N VAL A 10 2.13 -0.02 0.13
CA VAL A 10 1.29 0.96 -0.56
C VAL A 10 -0.11 0.40 -0.73
N MET A 11 -1.08 0.92 0.02
CA MET A 11 -2.48 0.54 -0.10
C MET A 11 -3.10 1.08 -1.39
N ILE A 12 -3.77 0.23 -2.16
CA ILE A 12 -4.58 0.62 -3.31
C ILE A 12 -6.05 0.59 -2.88
N ALA A 13 -6.63 1.77 -2.65
CA ALA A 13 -8.00 1.97 -2.20
C ALA A 13 -8.89 2.41 -3.36
N SER A 14 -9.92 1.63 -3.72
CA SER A 14 -10.78 1.95 -4.85
C SER A 14 -12.09 1.17 -4.85
N PRO A 15 -13.17 1.72 -5.46
CA PRO A 15 -14.37 0.97 -5.80
C PRO A 15 -14.12 -0.08 -6.88
N GLY A 16 -15.17 -0.87 -7.20
CA GLY A 16 -15.06 -1.98 -8.15
C GLY A 16 -14.92 -1.59 -9.62
N ASP A 17 -15.26 -0.35 -9.99
CA ASP A 17 -15.35 0.14 -11.38
C ASP A 17 -14.03 0.64 -11.99
N VAL A 18 -12.91 0.50 -11.29
CA VAL A 18 -11.58 1.00 -11.70
C VAL A 18 -10.50 -0.11 -11.67
N ALA A 19 -10.84 -1.29 -12.21
CA ALA A 19 -9.93 -2.44 -12.20
C ALA A 19 -8.66 -2.20 -13.05
N GLU A 20 -8.79 -1.52 -14.20
CA GLU A 20 -7.68 -1.17 -15.07
C GLU A 20 -6.71 -0.18 -14.38
N GLU A 21 -7.26 0.81 -13.69
CA GLU A 21 -6.47 1.78 -12.93
C GLU A 21 -5.70 1.12 -11.79
N ARG A 22 -6.32 0.15 -11.08
CA ARG A 22 -5.59 -0.63 -10.06
C ARG A 22 -4.40 -1.36 -10.64
N GLN A 23 -4.56 -1.94 -11.83
CA GLN A 23 -3.47 -2.64 -12.51
C GLN A 23 -2.36 -1.66 -12.91
N VAL A 24 -2.71 -0.48 -13.45
CA VAL A 24 -1.74 0.58 -13.77
C VAL A 24 -0.96 1.00 -12.52
N ILE A 25 -1.61 1.16 -11.35
CA ILE A 25 -0.89 1.50 -10.10
C ILE A 25 0.14 0.41 -9.76
N ARG A 26 -0.22 -0.88 -9.86
CA ARG A 26 0.71 -1.99 -9.60
C ARG A 26 1.91 -1.95 -10.54
N GLU A 27 1.67 -1.75 -11.83
CA GLU A 27 2.73 -1.64 -12.84
C GLU A 27 3.67 -0.46 -12.56
N MET A 28 3.12 0.69 -12.17
CA MET A 28 3.93 1.87 -11.84
C MET A 28 4.76 1.68 -10.58
N ILE A 29 4.26 0.96 -9.60
CA ILE A 29 5.03 0.58 -8.41
C ILE A 29 6.18 -0.34 -8.79
N HIS A 30 5.96 -1.35 -9.63
CA HIS A 30 7.02 -2.23 -10.10
C HIS A 30 8.05 -1.46 -10.94
N GLU A 31 7.63 -0.63 -11.89
CA GLU A 31 8.51 0.21 -12.69
C GLU A 31 9.36 1.15 -11.80
N TRP A 32 8.74 1.73 -10.78
CA TRP A 32 9.46 2.59 -9.83
C TRP A 32 10.55 1.80 -9.08
N ASN A 33 10.24 0.59 -8.64
CA ASN A 33 11.19 -0.28 -7.96
C ASN A 33 12.38 -0.64 -8.86
N ASP A 34 12.12 -1.03 -10.11
CA ASP A 34 13.16 -1.40 -11.07
C ASP A 34 14.17 -0.26 -11.29
N ILE A 35 13.66 0.98 -11.35
CA ILE A 35 14.50 2.16 -11.61
C ILE A 35 15.21 2.64 -10.35
N ASN A 36 14.55 2.62 -9.19
CA ASN A 36 14.98 3.40 -8.02
C ASN A 36 15.47 2.55 -6.85
N SER A 37 14.99 1.31 -6.67
CA SER A 37 15.16 0.58 -5.41
C SER A 37 16.62 0.31 -5.05
N ALA A 38 17.46 -0.03 -6.01
CA ALA A 38 18.88 -0.28 -5.77
C ALA A 38 19.64 0.96 -5.27
N ARG A 39 19.24 2.14 -5.76
CA ARG A 39 19.89 3.43 -5.41
C ARG A 39 19.29 4.02 -4.14
N SER A 40 17.96 4.07 -4.04
CA SER A 40 17.27 4.69 -2.90
C SER A 40 17.27 3.81 -1.64
N LYS A 41 17.53 2.50 -1.79
CA LYS A 41 17.34 1.50 -0.73
C LYS A 41 15.90 1.49 -0.19
N VAL A 42 14.95 1.79 -1.05
CA VAL A 42 13.51 1.75 -0.78
C VAL A 42 12.83 0.85 -1.81
N MET A 43 11.93 0.01 -1.37
CA MET A 43 11.10 -0.86 -2.20
C MET A 43 9.62 -0.65 -1.86
N LEU A 44 8.79 -0.43 -2.85
CA LEU A 44 7.35 -0.26 -2.69
C LEU A 44 6.64 -1.59 -2.92
N THR A 45 5.70 -1.96 -2.04
CA THR A 45 4.92 -3.19 -2.19
C THR A 45 3.44 -2.84 -2.32
N PRO A 46 2.79 -3.12 -3.46
CA PRO A 46 1.37 -2.83 -3.63
C PRO A 46 0.52 -3.79 -2.79
N ILE A 47 -0.31 -3.23 -1.91
CA ILE A 47 -1.26 -3.95 -1.06
C ILE A 47 -2.67 -3.65 -1.56
N GLY A 48 -3.46 -4.69 -1.79
CA GLY A 48 -4.85 -4.56 -2.19
C GLY A 48 -5.69 -5.68 -1.59
N TRP A 49 -6.96 -5.42 -1.34
CA TRP A 49 -7.89 -6.40 -0.78
C TRP A 49 -8.01 -7.67 -1.65
N GLU A 50 -7.86 -7.54 -2.97
CA GLU A 50 -7.95 -8.67 -3.92
C GLU A 50 -6.83 -9.71 -3.75
N THR A 51 -5.67 -9.27 -3.29
CA THR A 51 -4.45 -10.11 -3.24
C THR A 51 -4.00 -10.46 -1.83
N HIS A 52 -4.47 -9.70 -0.82
CA HIS A 52 -3.97 -9.81 0.56
C HIS A 52 -5.05 -10.20 1.57
N THR A 53 -6.25 -10.59 1.11
CA THR A 53 -7.32 -11.12 1.98
C THR A 53 -7.62 -12.57 1.65
N SER A 54 -7.94 -13.35 2.68
CA SER A 54 -8.48 -14.70 2.54
C SER A 54 -10.00 -14.69 2.77
N PRO A 55 -10.78 -15.59 2.14
CA PRO A 55 -12.18 -15.76 2.46
C PRO A 55 -12.34 -16.14 3.94
N GLU A 56 -13.09 -15.32 4.70
CA GLU A 56 -13.37 -15.57 6.12
C GLU A 56 -14.82 -15.21 6.43
N LEU A 57 -15.53 -16.13 7.07
CA LEU A 57 -16.92 -15.94 7.49
C LEU A 57 -16.99 -15.45 8.93
N GLY A 58 -18.03 -14.65 9.24
CA GLY A 58 -18.32 -14.21 10.62
C GLY A 58 -17.77 -12.84 11.00
N VAL A 59 -16.94 -12.21 10.15
CA VAL A 59 -16.45 -10.84 10.36
C VAL A 59 -16.80 -9.98 9.15
N ARG A 60 -17.13 -8.70 9.37
CA ARG A 60 -17.38 -7.77 8.26
C ARG A 60 -16.12 -7.64 7.40
N PRO A 61 -16.20 -7.78 6.05
CA PRO A 61 -15.04 -7.71 5.16
C PRO A 61 -14.20 -6.43 5.38
N GLN A 62 -14.87 -5.28 5.49
CA GLN A 62 -14.17 -3.99 5.70
C GLN A 62 -13.40 -3.95 7.04
N LYS A 63 -13.90 -4.62 8.08
CA LYS A 63 -13.20 -4.69 9.35
C LYS A 63 -11.89 -5.48 9.24
N LEU A 64 -11.91 -6.58 8.48
CA LEU A 64 -10.72 -7.39 8.21
C LEU A 64 -9.67 -6.60 7.41
N ILE A 65 -10.11 -5.91 6.34
CA ILE A 65 -9.25 -5.06 5.52
C ILE A 65 -8.60 -3.97 6.38
N ASN A 66 -9.41 -3.23 7.13
CA ASN A 66 -8.92 -2.14 7.97
C ASN A 66 -7.96 -2.59 9.07
N GLN A 67 -8.20 -3.75 9.68
CA GLN A 67 -7.38 -4.25 10.78
C GLN A 67 -6.08 -4.91 10.31
N ARG A 68 -6.09 -5.59 9.16
CA ARG A 68 -4.96 -6.42 8.70
C ARG A 68 -4.10 -5.76 7.63
N LEU A 69 -4.68 -4.89 6.81
CA LEU A 69 -3.97 -4.32 5.67
C LEU A 69 -3.66 -2.83 5.87
N LEU A 70 -4.66 -2.05 6.25
CA LEU A 70 -4.51 -0.59 6.27
C LEU A 70 -3.54 -0.10 7.35
N VAL A 71 -3.51 -0.78 8.51
CA VAL A 71 -2.65 -0.39 9.65
C VAL A 71 -1.17 -0.45 9.25
N ASP A 72 -0.78 -1.45 8.48
CA ASP A 72 0.61 -1.69 8.09
C ASP A 72 1.03 -0.90 6.83
N CYS A 73 0.10 -0.24 6.13
CA CYS A 73 0.42 0.56 4.96
C CYS A 73 0.92 1.95 5.34
N ASP A 74 1.97 2.43 4.67
CA ASP A 74 2.61 3.72 4.90
C ASP A 74 2.28 4.77 3.84
N LEU A 75 1.76 4.35 2.70
CA LEU A 75 1.24 5.20 1.63
C LEU A 75 -0.10 4.63 1.15
N LEU A 76 -1.04 5.52 0.78
CA LEU A 76 -2.30 5.13 0.16
C LEU A 76 -2.44 5.79 -1.19
N ILE A 77 -2.89 5.04 -2.20
CA ILE A 77 -3.29 5.54 -3.52
C ILE A 77 -4.76 5.24 -3.70
N GLY A 78 -5.59 6.30 -3.68
CA GLY A 78 -7.03 6.23 -3.92
C GLY A 78 -7.37 6.56 -5.38
N VAL A 79 -8.23 5.77 -6.03
CA VAL A 79 -8.68 6.02 -7.40
C VAL A 79 -10.18 5.80 -7.55
N PHE A 80 -10.84 6.75 -8.22
CA PHE A 80 -12.30 6.79 -8.39
C PHE A 80 -12.68 7.14 -9.82
N TRP A 81 -13.83 6.62 -10.27
CA TRP A 81 -14.40 6.98 -11.58
C TRP A 81 -15.87 7.38 -11.45
N THR A 82 -16.81 6.44 -11.41
CA THR A 82 -18.25 6.71 -11.37
C THR A 82 -18.92 6.36 -10.05
N ARG A 83 -18.24 5.61 -9.18
CA ARG A 83 -18.77 5.10 -7.93
C ARG A 83 -17.92 5.50 -6.74
N LEU A 84 -18.58 5.66 -5.59
CA LEU A 84 -17.91 5.84 -4.32
C LEU A 84 -17.62 4.49 -3.61
N GLY A 85 -18.43 3.48 -3.90
CA GLY A 85 -18.40 2.17 -3.28
C GLY A 85 -19.57 1.93 -2.31
N SER A 86 -19.65 0.72 -1.75
CA SER A 86 -20.76 0.34 -0.87
C SER A 86 -20.59 0.93 0.53
N PRO A 87 -21.68 1.44 1.15
CA PRO A 87 -21.67 1.94 2.52
C PRO A 87 -21.24 0.87 3.53
N THR A 88 -20.48 1.28 4.55
CA THR A 88 -20.00 0.39 5.62
C THR A 88 -20.84 0.49 6.89
N GLY A 89 -21.75 1.48 6.96
CA GLY A 89 -22.51 1.84 8.15
C GLY A 89 -21.76 2.78 9.11
N ASN A 90 -20.46 2.98 8.92
CA ASN A 90 -19.67 4.01 9.59
C ASN A 90 -19.33 5.17 8.66
N GLU A 91 -19.14 4.86 7.37
CA GLU A 91 -18.75 5.80 6.33
C GLU A 91 -19.58 5.57 5.05
N ALA A 92 -19.54 6.55 4.17
CA ALA A 92 -20.24 6.52 2.88
C ALA A 92 -19.79 5.36 1.99
N SER A 93 -18.54 4.88 2.14
CA SER A 93 -18.06 3.65 1.51
C SER A 93 -16.84 3.08 2.24
N GLY A 94 -16.51 1.80 1.93
CA GLY A 94 -15.30 1.15 2.44
C GLY A 94 -14.03 1.89 2.02
N THR A 95 -13.96 2.33 0.78
CA THR A 95 -12.82 3.10 0.25
C THR A 95 -12.65 4.44 0.97
N VAL A 96 -13.74 5.14 1.28
CA VAL A 96 -13.72 6.38 2.08
C VAL A 96 -13.24 6.09 3.50
N GLU A 97 -13.72 5.02 4.12
CA GLU A 97 -13.28 4.61 5.45
C GLU A 97 -11.78 4.33 5.50
N GLU A 98 -11.23 3.65 4.49
CA GLU A 98 -9.80 3.40 4.35
C GLU A 98 -9.00 4.72 4.26
N ILE A 99 -9.43 5.63 3.41
CA ILE A 99 -8.77 6.94 3.21
C ILE A 99 -8.81 7.76 4.49
N HIS A 100 -9.98 7.90 5.14
CA HIS A 100 -10.09 8.67 6.38
C HIS A 100 -9.23 8.11 7.51
N ARG A 101 -9.21 6.78 7.69
CA ARG A 101 -8.36 6.14 8.71
C ARG A 101 -6.88 6.35 8.45
N HIS A 102 -6.46 6.26 7.20
CA HIS A 102 -5.07 6.45 6.80
C HIS A 102 -4.61 7.89 7.05
N LEU A 103 -5.42 8.87 6.63
CA LEU A 103 -5.14 10.29 6.87
C LEU A 103 -5.16 10.65 8.36
N ASN A 104 -6.11 10.10 9.16
CA ASN A 104 -6.18 10.33 10.60
C ASN A 104 -4.97 9.74 11.35
N ALA A 105 -4.29 8.75 10.78
CA ALA A 105 -3.02 8.24 11.27
C ALA A 105 -1.81 9.11 10.87
N GLY A 106 -2.02 10.24 10.21
CA GLY A 106 -0.96 11.15 9.74
C GLY A 106 -0.15 10.63 8.56
N LYS A 107 -0.64 9.60 7.88
CA LYS A 107 0.04 8.97 6.75
C LYS A 107 -0.37 9.61 5.42
N PRO A 108 0.55 9.72 4.42
CA PRO A 108 0.27 10.38 3.16
C PRO A 108 -0.67 9.56 2.26
N ALA A 109 -1.57 10.28 1.54
CA ALA A 109 -2.45 9.68 0.55
C ALA A 109 -2.43 10.47 -0.76
N MET A 110 -2.47 9.76 -1.89
CA MET A 110 -2.59 10.30 -3.26
C MET A 110 -3.98 9.94 -3.79
N ILE A 111 -4.80 10.94 -4.12
CA ILE A 111 -6.20 10.72 -4.54
C ILE A 111 -6.42 11.16 -5.97
N TYR A 112 -6.94 10.25 -6.79
CA TYR A 112 -7.17 10.42 -8.22
C TYR A 112 -8.63 10.24 -8.59
N PHE A 113 -9.12 11.09 -9.51
CA PHE A 113 -10.46 11.01 -10.06
C PHE A 113 -10.41 10.92 -11.57
N SER A 114 -11.03 9.88 -12.12
CA SER A 114 -11.18 9.71 -13.56
C SER A 114 -12.19 10.69 -14.12
N SER A 115 -11.85 11.33 -15.24
CA SER A 115 -12.73 12.13 -16.08
C SER A 115 -13.10 11.41 -17.38
N LYS A 116 -12.85 10.08 -17.47
CA LYS A 116 -13.22 9.26 -18.63
C LYS A 116 -14.73 9.39 -18.89
N PRO A 117 -15.14 9.50 -20.16
CA PRO A 117 -16.56 9.49 -20.50
C PRO A 117 -17.25 8.21 -20.02
N VAL A 118 -18.50 8.35 -19.61
CA VAL A 118 -19.37 7.23 -19.23
C VAL A 118 -20.73 7.42 -19.92
N ALA A 119 -21.30 6.32 -20.42
CA ALA A 119 -22.65 6.35 -20.98
C ALA A 119 -23.65 6.68 -19.87
N PRO A 120 -24.57 7.63 -20.06
CA PRO A 120 -25.53 8.04 -19.04
C PRO A 120 -26.36 6.89 -18.47
N GLU A 121 -26.62 5.87 -19.28
CA GLU A 121 -27.40 4.68 -18.92
C GLU A 121 -26.64 3.74 -17.98
N SER A 122 -25.31 3.82 -17.97
CA SER A 122 -24.43 3.01 -17.10
C SER A 122 -24.14 3.69 -15.77
N LEU A 123 -24.61 4.92 -15.58
CA LEU A 123 -24.31 5.72 -14.41
C LEU A 123 -25.33 5.45 -13.29
N ASP A 124 -24.83 4.95 -12.16
CA ASP A 124 -25.59 4.93 -10.92
C ASP A 124 -25.58 6.35 -10.32
N ARG A 125 -26.73 7.03 -10.39
CA ARG A 125 -26.83 8.44 -10.00
C ARG A 125 -26.54 8.69 -8.53
N GLU A 126 -26.98 7.81 -7.64
CA GLU A 126 -26.78 7.93 -6.20
C GLU A 126 -25.28 7.79 -5.86
N GLN A 127 -24.62 6.79 -6.42
CA GLN A 127 -23.18 6.59 -6.27
C GLN A 127 -22.39 7.77 -6.82
N TYR A 128 -22.78 8.30 -7.96
CA TYR A 128 -22.10 9.42 -8.60
C TYR A 128 -22.27 10.74 -7.84
N GLU A 129 -23.45 11.03 -7.31
CA GLU A 129 -23.66 12.21 -6.46
C GLU A 129 -22.85 12.10 -5.16
N SER A 130 -22.84 10.93 -4.52
CA SER A 130 -22.00 10.68 -3.34
C SER A 130 -20.52 10.87 -3.66
N LEU A 131 -20.06 10.41 -4.83
CA LEU A 131 -18.68 10.62 -5.29
C LEU A 131 -18.33 12.10 -5.47
N LYS A 132 -19.24 12.91 -6.04
CA LYS A 132 -19.03 14.36 -6.20
C LYS A 132 -18.87 15.07 -4.85
N LEU A 133 -19.69 14.70 -3.86
CA LEU A 133 -19.58 15.24 -2.51
C LEU A 133 -18.23 14.90 -1.90
N PHE A 134 -17.80 13.65 -2.00
CA PHE A 134 -16.50 13.21 -1.53
C PHE A 134 -15.34 13.91 -2.27
N LYS A 135 -15.44 14.08 -3.59
CA LYS A 135 -14.45 14.84 -4.36
C LYS A 135 -14.33 16.28 -3.85
N THR A 136 -15.45 16.93 -3.55
CA THR A 136 -15.48 18.29 -3.00
C THR A 136 -14.83 18.34 -1.62
N GLU A 137 -15.10 17.37 -0.77
CA GLU A 137 -14.44 17.21 0.54
C GLU A 137 -12.93 17.06 0.39
N CYS A 138 -12.46 16.18 -0.50
CA CYS A 138 -11.04 16.01 -0.77
C CYS A 138 -10.36 17.31 -1.23
N MET A 139 -11.02 18.08 -2.12
CA MET A 139 -10.50 19.37 -2.59
C MET A 139 -10.34 20.42 -1.48
N GLN A 140 -11.18 20.35 -0.44
CA GLN A 140 -11.07 21.23 0.73
C GLN A 140 -9.91 20.81 1.68
N LYS A 141 -9.58 19.54 1.70
CA LYS A 141 -8.56 18.97 2.59
C LYS A 141 -7.14 18.95 1.98
N GLY A 142 -7.02 19.03 0.66
CA GLY A 142 -5.73 18.96 0.00
C GLY A 142 -5.79 18.96 -1.52
N LEU A 143 -4.64 18.67 -2.12
CA LEU A 143 -4.54 18.53 -3.56
C LEU A 143 -5.02 17.15 -4.00
N ILE A 144 -5.90 17.14 -4.99
CA ILE A 144 -6.33 15.93 -5.70
C ILE A 144 -5.90 16.03 -7.16
N GLU A 145 -5.86 14.88 -7.84
CA GLU A 145 -5.51 14.84 -9.26
C GLU A 145 -6.69 14.27 -10.08
N SER A 146 -6.87 14.76 -11.29
CA SER A 146 -7.83 14.21 -12.25
C SER A 146 -7.09 13.72 -13.48
N PHE A 147 -7.63 12.69 -14.15
CA PHE A 147 -7.03 12.12 -15.37
C PHE A 147 -8.12 11.80 -16.40
N ASN A 148 -7.75 11.85 -17.69
CA ASN A 148 -8.69 11.71 -18.79
C ASN A 148 -8.74 10.29 -19.38
N ASP A 149 -7.62 9.57 -19.32
CA ASP A 149 -7.46 8.20 -19.82
C ASP A 149 -6.34 7.47 -19.06
N LEU A 150 -6.14 6.19 -19.36
CA LEU A 150 -5.13 5.37 -18.69
C LEU A 150 -3.69 5.82 -18.95
N SER A 151 -3.40 6.42 -20.12
CA SER A 151 -2.06 6.93 -20.43
C SER A 151 -1.73 8.16 -19.58
N ASP A 152 -2.66 9.12 -19.52
CA ASP A 152 -2.56 10.30 -18.66
C ASP A 152 -2.44 9.89 -17.18
N PHE A 153 -3.21 8.89 -16.75
CA PHE A 153 -3.13 8.35 -15.41
C PHE A 153 -1.76 7.76 -15.09
N LYS A 154 -1.26 6.91 -15.97
CA LYS A 154 0.05 6.26 -15.87
C LYS A 154 1.17 7.29 -15.72
N ASP A 155 1.20 8.31 -16.56
CA ASP A 155 2.22 9.35 -16.52
C ASP A 155 2.15 10.20 -15.24
N LYS A 156 0.94 10.49 -14.76
CA LYS A 156 0.73 11.20 -13.49
C LYS A 156 1.20 10.39 -12.30
N VAL A 157 0.77 9.13 -12.18
CA VAL A 157 1.17 8.23 -11.09
C VAL A 157 2.70 8.06 -11.07
N ARG A 158 3.33 7.78 -12.23
CA ARG A 158 4.79 7.63 -12.35
C ARG A 158 5.54 8.82 -11.78
N ARG A 159 5.15 10.03 -12.20
CA ARG A 159 5.79 11.27 -11.75
C ARG A 159 5.53 11.55 -10.28
N GLN A 160 4.27 11.47 -9.86
CA GLN A 160 3.85 11.86 -8.52
C GLN A 160 4.29 10.85 -7.46
N LEU A 161 4.41 9.56 -7.79
CA LEU A 161 4.98 8.55 -6.92
C LEU A 161 6.43 8.89 -6.56
N SER A 162 7.24 9.29 -7.53
CA SER A 162 8.62 9.71 -7.28
C SER A 162 8.68 10.97 -6.41
N ILE A 163 7.76 11.92 -6.63
CA ILE A 163 7.69 13.15 -5.82
C ILE A 163 7.33 12.81 -4.37
N ILE A 164 6.26 12.04 -4.13
CA ILE A 164 5.80 11.75 -2.76
C ILE A 164 6.85 10.99 -1.95
N ILE A 165 7.53 10.02 -2.54
CA ILE A 165 8.58 9.24 -1.88
C ILE A 165 9.75 10.15 -1.47
N SER A 166 10.09 11.16 -2.27
CA SER A 166 11.23 12.05 -2.00
C SER A 166 10.87 13.25 -1.11
N SER A 167 9.61 13.70 -1.10
CA SER A 167 9.21 14.95 -0.46
C SER A 167 8.37 14.79 0.80
N SER A 168 7.76 13.61 1.05
CA SER A 168 6.94 13.39 2.23
C SER A 168 7.78 13.35 3.50
N PRO A 169 7.53 14.23 4.50
CA PRO A 169 8.24 14.20 5.77
C PRO A 169 8.03 12.88 6.52
N TYR A 170 6.81 12.31 6.45
CA TYR A 170 6.49 11.01 7.05
C TYR A 170 7.36 9.88 6.47
N LEU A 171 7.38 9.73 5.13
CA LEU A 171 8.17 8.69 4.47
C LEU A 171 9.67 8.90 4.65
N SER A 172 10.13 10.15 4.61
CA SER A 172 11.54 10.49 4.85
C SER A 172 11.98 10.12 6.27
N SER A 173 11.14 10.36 7.29
CA SER A 173 11.44 9.98 8.67
C SER A 173 11.51 8.46 8.83
N LEU A 174 10.58 7.73 8.20
CA LEU A 174 10.53 6.27 8.21
C LEU A 174 11.80 5.66 7.60
N ILE A 175 12.21 6.16 6.43
CA ILE A 175 13.41 5.71 5.72
C ILE A 175 14.67 6.01 6.54
N SER A 176 14.77 7.20 7.13
CA SER A 176 15.94 7.62 7.92
C SER A 176 16.10 6.84 9.22
N THR A 177 14.99 6.53 9.91
CA THR A 177 15.00 5.77 11.17
C THR A 177 15.55 4.37 10.96
N ILE A 178 15.17 3.73 9.85
CA ILE A 178 15.62 2.37 9.54
C ILE A 178 17.08 2.34 9.11
N ASN A 179 17.51 3.31 8.30
CA ASN A 179 18.89 3.40 7.84
C ASN A 179 19.90 3.73 8.97
N ASN A 180 19.45 4.37 10.05
CA ASN A 180 20.25 4.74 11.20
C ASN A 180 20.19 3.73 12.37
N SER A 181 19.46 2.63 12.23
CA SER A 181 19.47 1.56 13.23
C SER A 181 20.82 0.89 13.27
N PRO A 182 21.48 0.77 14.45
CA PRO A 182 22.86 0.26 14.57
C PRO A 182 23.04 -1.19 14.10
N ASP A 183 21.97 -1.93 13.87
CA ASP A 183 22.01 -3.32 13.39
C ASP A 183 22.30 -3.47 11.89
N ALA A 184 22.36 -2.37 11.12
CA ALA A 184 22.65 -2.45 9.69
C ALA A 184 24.12 -2.66 9.34
N ASN A 185 25.06 -2.56 10.31
CA ASN A 185 26.51 -2.61 10.07
C ASN A 185 27.28 -3.63 10.93
N THR A 186 26.58 -4.44 11.70
CA THR A 186 27.29 -5.47 12.49
C THR A 186 27.09 -6.84 11.84
N SER A 187 28.05 -7.22 11.01
CA SER A 187 28.33 -8.63 10.72
C SER A 187 28.84 -9.27 12.01
N GLN A 188 28.01 -9.35 13.04
CA GLN A 188 28.29 -10.21 14.17
C GLN A 188 27.87 -11.62 13.75
N SER A 189 28.85 -12.45 13.52
CA SER A 189 28.69 -13.90 13.59
C SER A 189 27.97 -14.22 14.90
N LEU A 190 26.68 -14.56 14.83
CA LEU A 190 25.96 -15.10 15.97
C LEU A 190 26.75 -16.31 16.49
N PRO A 191 27.04 -16.41 17.80
CA PRO A 191 27.65 -17.61 18.34
C PRO A 191 26.67 -18.76 18.13
N GLU A 192 27.04 -19.72 17.31
CA GLU A 192 26.26 -20.93 16.96
C GLU A 192 25.84 -21.80 18.15
N SER A 193 26.21 -21.43 19.38
CA SER A 193 26.11 -22.28 20.55
C SER A 193 24.80 -22.30 21.31
N ASN A 194 23.76 -21.52 20.92
CA ASN A 194 22.52 -21.43 21.72
C ASN A 194 21.18 -21.47 20.93
N LEU A 195 21.19 -21.87 19.68
CA LEU A 195 19.92 -22.06 18.92
C LEU A 195 19.53 -23.54 18.97
N SER A 196 18.26 -23.81 19.34
CA SER A 196 17.73 -25.18 19.26
C SER A 196 17.71 -25.66 17.81
N ALA A 197 17.76 -26.98 17.58
CA ALA A 197 17.71 -27.58 16.24
C ALA A 197 16.47 -27.13 15.43
N ASP A 198 15.37 -26.82 16.12
CA ASP A 198 14.12 -26.35 15.51
C ASP A 198 14.23 -24.90 15.03
N ALA A 199 14.91 -24.03 15.77
CA ALA A 199 15.17 -22.64 15.37
C ALA A 199 16.09 -22.56 14.13
N LEU A 200 17.08 -23.43 14.05
CA LEU A 200 17.96 -23.57 12.88
C LEU A 200 17.20 -24.08 11.64
N SER A 201 16.22 -24.97 11.82
CA SER A 201 15.38 -25.49 10.76
C SER A 201 14.43 -24.43 10.21
N LEU A 202 13.85 -23.58 11.08
CA LEU A 202 12.99 -22.44 10.68
C LEU A 202 13.80 -21.36 9.95
N LEU A 203 15.03 -21.07 10.37
CA LEU A 203 15.92 -20.13 9.66
C LEU A 203 16.29 -20.64 8.26
N LYS A 204 16.47 -21.95 8.10
CA LYS A 204 16.76 -22.55 6.78
C LYS A 204 15.56 -22.58 5.84
N LEU A 205 14.32 -22.58 6.37
CA LEU A 205 13.09 -22.49 5.57
C LEU A 205 12.74 -21.06 5.14
N ALA A 206 13.28 -20.03 5.81
CA ALA A 206 13.07 -18.63 5.47
C ALA A 206 14.00 -18.12 4.35
N CYS A 207 14.92 -18.94 3.87
CA CYS A 207 15.89 -18.57 2.86
C CYS A 207 15.68 -19.37 1.58
N VAL A 208 15.51 -18.59 0.49
CA VAL A 208 15.76 -18.95 -0.90
C VAL A 208 14.55 -19.40 -1.69
N ASP A 209 14.02 -18.47 -2.50
CA ASP A 209 13.47 -18.84 -3.78
C ASP A 209 14.63 -19.00 -4.80
N ASP A 210 14.35 -19.59 -5.94
CA ASP A 210 15.35 -19.87 -7.00
C ASP A 210 16.00 -18.60 -7.60
N SER A 211 15.62 -17.41 -7.15
CA SER A 211 16.16 -16.11 -7.59
C SER A 211 17.19 -15.51 -6.63
N GLY A 212 17.42 -16.10 -5.45
CA GLY A 212 18.42 -15.64 -4.48
C GLY A 212 18.01 -14.40 -3.68
N THR A 213 16.73 -14.07 -3.60
CA THR A 213 16.21 -12.93 -2.84
C THR A 213 15.90 -13.34 -1.41
N ILE A 214 16.52 -12.65 -0.43
CA ILE A 214 16.28 -12.86 1.01
C ILE A 214 15.22 -11.86 1.47
N TYR A 215 14.09 -12.36 1.98
CA TYR A 215 13.05 -11.54 2.62
C TYR A 215 13.25 -11.52 4.12
N VAL A 216 13.45 -10.36 4.73
CA VAL A 216 13.44 -10.19 6.19
C VAL A 216 12.01 -9.85 6.62
N ILE A 217 11.31 -10.82 7.22
CA ILE A 217 9.97 -10.60 7.81
C ILE A 217 10.13 -9.91 9.17
N ARG A 218 9.51 -8.76 9.35
CA ARG A 218 9.70 -7.86 10.51
C ARG A 218 8.95 -8.27 11.79
N HIS A 219 8.23 -9.38 11.84
CA HIS A 219 7.44 -9.81 12.99
C HIS A 219 7.77 -11.23 13.47
N LEU A 220 8.98 -11.42 14.00
CA LEU A 220 9.32 -12.62 14.81
C LEU A 220 9.12 -12.39 16.32
N ALA A 221 8.70 -11.19 16.75
CA ALA A 221 8.54 -10.86 18.17
C ALA A 221 7.21 -11.32 18.79
N ASP A 222 6.22 -11.72 18.00
CA ASP A 222 4.87 -12.06 18.48
C ASP A 222 4.47 -13.54 18.33
N ILE A 223 5.43 -14.44 18.26
CA ILE A 223 5.12 -15.88 18.34
C ILE A 223 5.00 -16.25 19.83
N PRO A 224 3.79 -16.58 20.35
CA PRO A 224 3.64 -17.11 21.69
C PRO A 224 4.48 -18.37 21.81
N GLN A 225 5.28 -18.47 22.84
CA GLN A 225 6.01 -19.70 23.16
C GLN A 225 4.99 -20.83 23.35
N LEU A 226 4.92 -21.73 22.39
CA LEU A 226 4.21 -23.00 22.56
C LEU A 226 5.06 -23.85 23.52
N ILE A 227 4.51 -23.99 24.74
CA ILE A 227 4.92 -25.04 25.69
C ILE A 227 4.32 -26.37 25.23
#